data_850f26089bf9c1248583c9b51f0b3d9b
#
_entry.id   850f26089bf9c1248583c9b51f0b3d9b
#
_cell.length_a   1.000
_cell.length_b   1.000
_cell.length_c   1.000
_cell.angle_alpha   90.00
_cell.angle_beta   90.00
_cell.angle_gamma   90.00
#
_symmetry.space_group_name_H-M   'P 1'
#
loop_
_entity.id
_entity.type
_entity.pdbx_description
1 polymer ?
#
loop_
_entity_poly.entity_id
_entity_poly.type
_entity_poly.pdbx_seq_one_letter_code
_entity_poly.pdbx_strand_id
1 'polypeptide(L)'
;MVRYYDPETTSEEDVRPRERTRSPAQRQALMRERNAALEGKAAFDAAKEVALRQLDVRARSQHELESTMTSRGFSSETAREVIKRLAELGLVDDLAFARAFARGRFEAGGKTGSALKMDLSRKGLSSQIIAQVLSEIDADEEYSRAHALAEKKMRSLTVHDRQVIRRRLFSMLARKGYAPQVCIRVIDELLESEDCDEL
;
A
#
# COMPACT_ATOMS: atom_id res chain seq x y z
N MET A 1 -59.39 -5.27 30.39
CA MET A 1 -58.79 -6.19 31.39
C MET A 1 -57.27 -5.90 31.39
N VAL A 2 -56.78 -5.08 32.31
CA VAL A 2 -55.37 -4.64 32.38
C VAL A 2 -54.63 -5.66 33.26
N ARG A 3 -53.63 -6.35 32.72
CA ARG A 3 -52.75 -7.24 33.49
C ARG A 3 -51.78 -6.37 34.30
N TYR A 4 -51.90 -6.41 35.61
CA TYR A 4 -50.96 -5.82 36.55
C TYR A 4 -49.64 -6.66 36.50
N TYR A 5 -48.52 -6.00 36.30
CA TYR A 5 -47.19 -6.59 36.33
C TYR A 5 -46.71 -6.55 37.80
N ASP A 6 -46.50 -7.73 38.38
CA ASP A 6 -45.99 -7.87 39.73
C ASP A 6 -44.45 -7.94 39.73
N PRO A 7 -43.74 -6.98 40.29
CA PRO A 7 -42.28 -6.92 40.26
C PRO A 7 -41.57 -7.88 41.24
N GLU A 8 -42.28 -8.62 42.08
CA GLU A 8 -41.62 -9.46 43.11
C GLU A 8 -41.40 -10.93 42.73
N THR A 9 -41.73 -11.36 41.51
CA THR A 9 -41.50 -12.74 41.02
C THR A 9 -40.34 -12.90 40.04
N THR A 10 -39.35 -12.01 40.07
CA THR A 10 -38.13 -12.26 39.32
C THR A 10 -37.17 -13.08 40.17
N SER A 11 -37.26 -14.41 40.07
CA SER A 11 -36.28 -15.33 40.65
C SER A 11 -34.89 -15.00 40.13
N GLU A 12 -33.94 -14.83 41.05
CA GLU A 12 -32.52 -14.52 40.82
C GLU A 12 -31.73 -15.64 40.09
N GLU A 13 -32.40 -16.67 39.57
CA GLU A 13 -31.76 -17.87 39.03
C GLU A 13 -31.49 -17.85 37.52
N ASP A 14 -31.82 -16.83 36.74
CA ASP A 14 -31.67 -16.85 35.28
C ASP A 14 -30.73 -15.78 34.69
N VAL A 15 -29.85 -15.20 35.54
CA VAL A 15 -28.72 -14.43 35.01
C VAL A 15 -27.59 -15.39 34.67
N ARG A 16 -27.72 -16.11 33.59
CA ARG A 16 -26.55 -16.77 32.98
C ARG A 16 -25.47 -15.71 32.72
N PRO A 17 -24.25 -15.88 33.28
CA PRO A 17 -23.19 -14.90 33.04
C PRO A 17 -23.01 -14.78 31.53
N ARG A 18 -23.23 -13.59 30.95
CA ARG A 18 -22.90 -13.31 29.54
C ARG A 18 -21.44 -13.71 29.38
N GLU A 19 -21.19 -14.80 28.66
CA GLU A 19 -19.82 -15.19 28.29
C GLU A 19 -19.13 -13.93 27.78
N ARG A 20 -18.09 -13.50 28.51
CA ARG A 20 -17.28 -12.35 28.12
C ARG A 20 -16.72 -12.67 26.76
N THR A 21 -17.31 -12.12 25.72
CA THR A 21 -16.83 -12.26 24.35
C THR A 21 -15.38 -11.76 24.31
N ARG A 22 -14.45 -12.68 24.00
CA ARG A 22 -13.01 -12.38 23.95
C ARG A 22 -12.76 -11.13 23.12
N SER A 23 -11.91 -10.23 23.62
CA SER A 23 -11.53 -9.03 22.90
C SER A 23 -10.88 -9.39 21.55
N PRO A 24 -10.89 -8.48 20.56
CA PRO A 24 -10.21 -8.73 19.28
C PRO A 24 -8.74 -9.13 19.45
N ALA A 25 -8.03 -8.51 20.39
CA ALA A 25 -6.64 -8.83 20.70
C ALA A 25 -6.47 -10.25 21.26
N GLN A 26 -7.36 -10.68 22.17
CA GLN A 26 -7.35 -12.05 22.72
C GLN A 26 -7.64 -13.10 21.65
N ARG A 27 -8.58 -12.82 20.73
CA ARG A 27 -8.85 -13.71 19.60
C ARG A 27 -7.64 -13.84 18.67
N GLN A 28 -6.95 -12.73 18.40
CA GLN A 28 -5.75 -12.72 17.57
C GLN A 28 -4.60 -13.49 18.24
N ALA A 29 -4.38 -13.29 19.55
CA ALA A 29 -3.36 -14.03 20.29
C ALA A 29 -3.61 -15.54 20.26
N LEU A 30 -4.85 -15.98 20.52
CA LEU A 30 -5.22 -17.40 20.46
C LEU A 30 -5.03 -18.00 19.05
N MET A 31 -5.36 -17.24 18.02
CA MET A 31 -5.12 -17.69 16.62
C MET A 31 -3.62 -17.85 16.33
N ARG A 32 -2.78 -16.92 16.84
CA ARG A 32 -1.32 -17.03 16.68
C ARG A 32 -0.77 -18.27 17.37
N GLU A 33 -1.17 -18.51 18.63
CA GLU A 33 -0.75 -19.72 19.38
C GLU A 33 -1.19 -20.99 18.66
N ARG A 34 -2.45 -21.05 18.22
CA ARG A 34 -2.96 -22.18 17.45
C ARG A 34 -2.15 -22.44 16.17
N ASN A 35 -1.86 -21.38 15.40
CA ASN A 35 -1.12 -21.51 14.16
C ASN A 35 0.35 -21.89 14.42
N ALA A 36 0.97 -21.38 15.49
CA ALA A 36 2.32 -21.71 15.88
C ALA A 36 2.49 -23.19 16.34
N ALA A 37 1.41 -23.80 16.80
CA ALA A 37 1.38 -25.21 17.18
C ALA A 37 1.16 -26.17 16.00
N LEU A 38 0.88 -25.65 14.80
CA LEU A 38 0.73 -26.49 13.60
C LEU A 38 2.09 -26.84 13.03
N GLU A 39 2.23 -28.08 12.55
CA GLU A 39 3.46 -28.60 11.95
C GLU A 39 3.19 -29.27 10.59
N GLY A 40 4.21 -29.36 9.78
CA GLY A 40 4.23 -30.08 8.51
C GLY A 40 3.08 -29.64 7.59
N LYS A 41 2.36 -30.63 7.03
CA LYS A 41 1.29 -30.39 6.06
C LYS A 41 0.15 -29.52 6.61
N ALA A 42 -0.20 -29.69 7.88
CA ALA A 42 -1.28 -28.90 8.49
C ALA A 42 -0.93 -27.40 8.58
N ALA A 43 0.32 -27.08 8.95
CA ALA A 43 0.84 -25.72 8.94
C ALA A 43 0.85 -25.12 7.52
N PHE A 44 1.33 -25.90 6.55
CA PHE A 44 1.38 -25.49 5.15
C PHE A 44 -0.01 -25.19 4.59
N ASP A 45 -0.98 -26.09 4.76
CA ASP A 45 -2.34 -25.92 4.24
C ASP A 45 -3.04 -24.71 4.89
N ALA A 46 -2.90 -24.53 6.20
CA ALA A 46 -3.47 -23.39 6.90
C ALA A 46 -2.81 -22.03 6.49
N ALA A 47 -1.49 -22.00 6.34
CA ALA A 47 -0.77 -20.82 5.88
C ALA A 47 -1.13 -20.46 4.43
N LYS A 48 -1.24 -21.47 3.54
CA LYS A 48 -1.67 -21.32 2.15
C LYS A 48 -3.05 -20.71 2.06
N GLU A 49 -4.01 -21.16 2.89
CA GLU A 49 -5.34 -20.57 2.90
C GLU A 49 -5.32 -19.09 3.31
N VAL A 50 -4.47 -18.73 4.28
CA VAL A 50 -4.26 -17.33 4.66
C VAL A 50 -3.72 -16.50 3.50
N ALA A 51 -2.74 -17.00 2.76
CA ALA A 51 -2.16 -16.32 1.62
C ALA A 51 -3.18 -16.14 0.49
N LEU A 52 -3.93 -17.20 0.13
CA LEU A 52 -4.96 -17.15 -0.91
C LEU A 52 -6.04 -16.12 -0.59
N ARG A 53 -6.54 -16.06 0.63
CA ARG A 53 -7.51 -15.03 1.06
C ARG A 53 -6.97 -13.60 0.92
N GLN A 54 -5.65 -13.40 1.02
CA GLN A 54 -5.05 -12.09 0.78
C GLN A 54 -5.00 -11.75 -0.70
N LEU A 55 -4.72 -12.74 -1.54
CA LEU A 55 -4.67 -12.60 -3.00
C LEU A 55 -6.05 -12.40 -3.61
N ASP A 56 -7.09 -12.99 -3.03
CA ASP A 56 -8.51 -12.80 -3.44
C ASP A 56 -8.93 -11.32 -3.32
N VAL A 57 -8.37 -10.59 -2.35
CA VAL A 57 -8.71 -9.17 -2.14
C VAL A 57 -7.93 -8.25 -3.10
N ARG A 58 -6.63 -8.49 -3.26
CA ARG A 58 -5.73 -7.75 -4.16
C ARG A 58 -4.40 -8.47 -4.36
N ALA A 59 -3.70 -8.12 -5.42
CA ALA A 59 -2.31 -8.55 -5.60
C ALA A 59 -1.44 -8.13 -4.40
N ARG A 60 -0.48 -9.00 -4.04
CA ARG A 60 0.45 -8.85 -2.92
C ARG A 60 1.86 -9.23 -3.36
N SER A 61 2.87 -8.55 -2.79
CA SER A 61 4.26 -9.02 -2.93
C SER A 61 4.51 -10.25 -2.06
N GLN A 62 5.54 -11.02 -2.38
CA GLN A 62 6.01 -12.15 -1.57
C GLN A 62 6.26 -11.73 -0.12
N HIS A 63 6.92 -10.58 0.08
CA HIS A 63 7.19 -10.03 1.40
C HIS A 63 5.90 -9.68 2.18
N GLU A 64 4.88 -9.08 1.53
CA GLU A 64 3.59 -8.80 2.18
C GLU A 64 2.90 -10.09 2.65
N LEU A 65 2.98 -11.16 1.86
CA LEU A 65 2.42 -12.47 2.21
C LEU A 65 3.20 -13.13 3.35
N GLU A 66 4.55 -13.13 3.29
CA GLU A 66 5.41 -13.65 4.37
C GLU A 66 5.12 -12.93 5.69
N SER A 67 5.10 -11.60 5.66
CA SER A 67 4.78 -10.78 6.83
C SER A 67 3.38 -11.06 7.39
N THR A 68 2.40 -11.29 6.50
CA THR A 68 1.02 -11.62 6.93
C THR A 68 0.97 -12.99 7.61
N MET A 69 1.62 -14.01 7.05
CA MET A 69 1.63 -15.36 7.62
C MET A 69 2.40 -15.40 8.95
N THR A 70 3.58 -14.79 9.01
CA THR A 70 4.39 -14.75 10.24
C THR A 70 3.71 -13.95 11.35
N SER A 71 3.03 -12.84 11.03
CA SER A 71 2.23 -12.09 12.00
C SER A 71 1.07 -12.89 12.57
N ARG A 72 0.60 -13.92 11.86
CA ARG A 72 -0.45 -14.86 12.30
C ARG A 72 0.08 -16.09 13.02
N GLY A 73 1.40 -16.19 13.24
CA GLY A 73 2.03 -17.23 14.04
C GLY A 73 2.64 -18.38 13.24
N PHE A 74 2.60 -18.37 11.91
CA PHE A 74 3.29 -19.39 11.12
C PHE A 74 4.80 -19.14 11.11
N SER A 75 5.59 -20.21 11.01
CA SER A 75 7.05 -20.12 10.89
C SER A 75 7.44 -19.46 9.57
N SER A 76 8.59 -18.75 9.54
CA SER A 76 9.12 -18.19 8.29
C SER A 76 9.45 -19.26 7.25
N GLU A 77 9.79 -20.47 7.68
CA GLU A 77 10.04 -21.61 6.81
C GLU A 77 8.75 -22.02 6.09
N THR A 78 7.68 -22.29 6.84
CA THR A 78 6.35 -22.60 6.27
C THR A 78 5.86 -21.47 5.33
N ALA A 79 6.04 -20.22 5.72
CA ALA A 79 5.64 -19.08 4.90
C ALA A 79 6.38 -19.05 3.55
N ARG A 80 7.70 -19.27 3.54
CA ARG A 80 8.50 -19.31 2.31
C ARG A 80 8.15 -20.50 1.43
N GLU A 81 7.89 -21.66 2.01
CA GLU A 81 7.45 -22.84 1.26
C GLU A 81 6.12 -22.60 0.56
N VAL A 82 5.15 -22.00 1.25
CA VAL A 82 3.87 -21.60 0.67
C VAL A 82 4.06 -20.58 -0.46
N ILE A 83 4.88 -19.54 -0.25
CA ILE A 83 5.15 -18.51 -1.26
C ILE A 83 5.78 -19.14 -2.50
N LYS A 84 6.78 -20.02 -2.31
CA LYS A 84 7.40 -20.75 -3.42
C LYS A 84 6.36 -21.51 -4.23
N ARG A 85 5.46 -22.24 -3.55
CA ARG A 85 4.42 -23.01 -4.23
C ARG A 85 3.42 -22.10 -4.97
N LEU A 86 3.05 -20.96 -4.39
CA LEU A 86 2.16 -19.99 -5.06
C LEU A 86 2.83 -19.34 -6.26
N ALA A 87 4.13 -19.07 -6.19
CA ALA A 87 4.91 -18.55 -7.31
C ALA A 87 5.03 -19.57 -8.45
N GLU A 88 5.29 -20.85 -8.16
CA GLU A 88 5.29 -21.94 -9.14
C GLU A 88 3.94 -22.07 -9.88
N LEU A 89 2.85 -21.75 -9.20
CA LEU A 89 1.49 -21.75 -9.77
C LEU A 89 1.14 -20.44 -10.51
N GLY A 90 2.06 -19.46 -10.57
CA GLY A 90 1.83 -18.17 -11.18
C GLY A 90 0.86 -17.25 -10.42
N LEU A 91 0.52 -17.57 -9.16
CA LEU A 91 -0.38 -16.77 -8.33
C LEU A 91 0.32 -15.61 -7.64
N VAL A 92 1.65 -15.66 -7.55
CA VAL A 92 2.50 -14.62 -6.96
C VAL A 92 3.66 -14.34 -7.90
N ASP A 93 3.75 -13.09 -8.36
CA ASP A 93 4.82 -12.59 -9.21
C ASP A 93 5.18 -11.17 -8.78
N ASP A 94 6.35 -11.03 -8.17
CA ASP A 94 6.82 -9.74 -7.67
C ASP A 94 7.11 -8.73 -8.78
N LEU A 95 7.51 -9.17 -9.98
CA LEU A 95 7.73 -8.27 -11.11
C LEU A 95 6.41 -7.74 -11.66
N ALA A 96 5.44 -8.62 -11.88
CA ALA A 96 4.09 -8.23 -12.32
C ALA A 96 3.42 -7.32 -11.27
N PHE A 97 3.54 -7.66 -9.97
CA PHE A 97 3.08 -6.81 -8.88
C PHE A 97 3.74 -5.43 -8.91
N ALA A 98 5.08 -5.37 -9.07
CA ALA A 98 5.83 -4.13 -9.08
C ALA A 98 5.42 -3.21 -10.24
N ARG A 99 5.23 -3.76 -11.44
CA ARG A 99 4.76 -3.03 -12.63
C ARG A 99 3.37 -2.43 -12.41
N ALA A 100 2.42 -3.25 -11.96
CA ALA A 100 1.07 -2.79 -11.68
C ALA A 100 1.02 -1.72 -10.57
N PHE A 101 1.81 -1.92 -9.49
CA PHE A 101 1.92 -0.96 -8.40
C PHE A 101 2.54 0.37 -8.86
N ALA A 102 3.63 0.31 -9.64
CA ALA A 102 4.32 1.47 -10.18
C ALA A 102 3.40 2.29 -11.09
N ARG A 103 2.73 1.64 -12.03
CA ARG A 103 1.76 2.27 -12.93
C ARG A 103 0.65 2.97 -12.15
N GLY A 104 0.02 2.29 -11.19
CA GLY A 104 -1.03 2.90 -10.38
C GLY A 104 -0.56 4.11 -9.57
N ARG A 105 0.70 4.09 -9.06
CA ARG A 105 1.29 5.23 -8.34
C ARG A 105 1.62 6.40 -9.25
N PHE A 106 2.08 6.11 -10.45
CA PHE A 106 2.37 7.12 -11.46
C PHE A 106 1.08 7.77 -11.98
N GLU A 107 0.09 6.99 -12.40
CA GLU A 107 -1.18 7.48 -12.94
C GLU A 107 -1.99 8.27 -11.89
N ALA A 108 -2.19 7.73 -10.70
CA ALA A 108 -3.02 8.37 -9.68
C ALA A 108 -2.33 9.57 -9.01
N GLY A 109 -1.02 9.49 -8.77
CA GLY A 109 -0.30 10.47 -7.95
C GLY A 109 0.89 11.14 -8.64
N GLY A 110 1.27 10.72 -9.84
CA GLY A 110 2.47 11.18 -10.53
C GLY A 110 3.75 10.88 -9.76
N LYS A 111 3.78 9.76 -9.02
CA LYS A 111 5.00 9.32 -8.34
C LYS A 111 5.91 8.58 -9.29
N THR A 112 7.19 8.92 -9.28
CA THR A 112 8.23 8.32 -10.12
C THR A 112 9.57 8.24 -9.37
N GLY A 113 10.63 7.84 -10.02
CA GLY A 113 12.01 7.91 -9.58
C GLY A 113 12.22 7.50 -8.12
N SER A 114 12.79 8.40 -7.32
CA SER A 114 13.18 8.13 -5.92
C SER A 114 11.97 7.86 -4.99
N ALA A 115 10.85 8.52 -5.19
CA ALA A 115 9.65 8.31 -4.38
C ALA A 115 9.01 6.95 -4.68
N LEU A 116 8.96 6.55 -5.95
CA LEU A 116 8.47 5.23 -6.36
C LEU A 116 9.41 4.12 -5.88
N LYS A 117 10.73 4.31 -6.00
CA LYS A 117 11.74 3.40 -5.44
C LYS A 117 11.49 3.12 -3.95
N MET A 118 11.24 4.17 -3.18
CA MET A 118 10.97 4.04 -1.74
C MET A 118 9.66 3.27 -1.47
N ASP A 119 8.60 3.56 -2.23
CA ASP A 119 7.32 2.85 -2.09
C ASP A 119 7.46 1.35 -2.44
N LEU A 120 8.19 0.99 -3.50
CA LEU A 120 8.47 -0.39 -3.90
C LEU A 120 9.36 -1.11 -2.86
N SER A 121 10.38 -0.43 -2.32
CA SER A 121 11.21 -0.99 -1.24
C SER A 121 10.41 -1.31 0.01
N ARG A 122 9.44 -0.48 0.37
CA ARG A 122 8.50 -0.75 1.49
C ARG A 122 7.60 -1.96 1.24
N LYS A 123 7.43 -2.35 -0.02
CA LYS A 123 6.74 -3.59 -0.41
C LYS A 123 7.64 -4.83 -0.35
N GLY A 124 8.91 -4.66 0.04
CA GLY A 124 9.88 -5.72 0.18
C GLY A 124 10.40 -6.27 -1.15
N LEU A 125 10.28 -5.50 -2.23
CA LEU A 125 10.77 -5.90 -3.55
C LEU A 125 12.30 -5.77 -3.64
N SER A 126 12.93 -6.66 -4.40
CA SER A 126 14.37 -6.64 -4.60
C SER A 126 14.82 -5.41 -5.38
N SER A 127 16.07 -4.97 -5.14
CA SER A 127 16.66 -3.84 -5.86
C SER A 127 16.71 -4.04 -7.37
N GLN A 128 16.85 -5.30 -7.83
CA GLN A 128 16.86 -5.66 -9.24
C GLN A 128 15.49 -5.43 -9.88
N ILE A 129 14.41 -5.92 -9.26
CA ILE A 129 13.03 -5.69 -9.73
C ILE A 129 12.71 -4.20 -9.74
N ILE A 130 13.09 -3.48 -8.68
CA ILE A 130 12.87 -2.04 -8.59
C ILE A 130 13.57 -1.30 -9.72
N ALA A 131 14.86 -1.60 -9.95
CA ALA A 131 15.62 -0.96 -11.02
C ALA A 131 15.01 -1.24 -12.40
N GLN A 132 14.61 -2.48 -12.66
CA GLN A 132 13.96 -2.88 -13.89
C GLN A 132 12.66 -2.09 -14.12
N VAL A 133 11.77 -2.03 -13.13
CA VAL A 133 10.48 -1.34 -13.27
C VAL A 133 10.66 0.17 -13.43
N LEU A 134 11.64 0.77 -12.74
CA LEU A 134 11.93 2.20 -12.90
C LEU A 134 12.49 2.51 -14.30
N SER A 135 13.26 1.61 -14.90
CA SER A 135 13.77 1.79 -16.27
C SER A 135 12.71 1.61 -17.37
N GLU A 136 11.56 1.03 -17.03
CA GLU A 136 10.43 0.86 -17.97
C GLU A 136 9.54 2.12 -18.05
N ILE A 137 9.75 3.12 -17.18
CA ILE A 137 9.00 4.39 -17.23
C ILE A 137 9.54 5.22 -18.39
N ASP A 138 8.66 5.57 -19.31
CA ASP A 138 9.00 6.40 -20.45
C ASP A 138 9.35 7.85 -20.04
N ALA A 139 10.45 8.38 -20.54
CA ALA A 139 10.95 9.69 -20.17
C ALA A 139 10.04 10.84 -20.63
N ASP A 140 9.42 10.70 -21.80
CA ASP A 140 8.50 11.72 -22.33
C ASP A 140 7.17 11.71 -21.59
N GLU A 141 6.71 10.51 -21.20
CA GLU A 141 5.53 10.38 -20.34
C GLU A 141 5.80 10.96 -18.93
N GLU A 142 6.99 10.69 -18.38
CA GLU A 142 7.42 11.25 -17.09
C GLU A 142 7.46 12.78 -17.15
N TYR A 143 8.05 13.34 -18.22
CA TYR A 143 8.13 14.78 -18.43
C TYR A 143 6.74 15.41 -18.58
N SER A 144 5.90 14.87 -19.44
CA SER A 144 4.53 15.35 -19.66
C SER A 144 3.71 15.33 -18.37
N ARG A 145 3.90 14.30 -17.56
CA ARG A 145 3.23 14.19 -16.27
C ARG A 145 3.73 15.21 -15.26
N ALA A 146 5.04 15.48 -15.22
CA ALA A 146 5.64 16.52 -14.38
C ALA A 146 5.08 17.90 -14.75
N HIS A 147 5.01 18.20 -16.04
CA HIS A 147 4.46 19.46 -16.57
C HIS A 147 3.01 19.65 -16.15
N ALA A 148 2.13 18.68 -16.40
CA ALA A 148 0.72 18.76 -16.03
C ALA A 148 0.51 18.94 -14.51
N LEU A 149 1.35 18.31 -13.68
CA LEU A 149 1.29 18.47 -12.23
C LEU A 149 1.76 19.86 -11.78
N ALA A 150 2.82 20.38 -12.38
CA ALA A 150 3.36 21.69 -12.06
C ALA A 150 2.39 22.78 -12.51
N GLU A 151 1.85 22.71 -13.71
CA GLU A 151 0.83 23.62 -14.24
C GLU A 151 -0.44 23.66 -13.36
N LYS A 152 -0.97 22.46 -13.01
CA LYS A 152 -2.10 22.37 -12.09
C LYS A 152 -1.79 23.03 -10.74
N LYS A 153 -0.57 22.83 -10.21
CA LYS A 153 -0.13 23.44 -8.95
C LYS A 153 0.01 24.94 -9.09
N MET A 154 0.59 25.43 -10.18
CA MET A 154 0.79 26.84 -10.47
C MET A 154 -0.54 27.61 -10.49
N ARG A 155 -1.56 27.11 -11.18
CA ARG A 155 -2.93 27.68 -11.17
C ARG A 155 -3.57 27.76 -9.78
N SER A 156 -3.12 26.97 -8.82
CA SER A 156 -3.62 26.99 -7.44
C SER A 156 -2.84 27.93 -6.51
N LEU A 157 -1.78 28.58 -7.01
CA LEU A 157 -0.96 29.49 -6.23
C LEU A 157 -1.51 30.92 -6.36
N THR A 158 -1.71 31.56 -5.22
CA THR A 158 -2.14 32.98 -5.13
C THR A 158 -0.96 33.93 -4.98
N VAL A 159 0.27 33.42 -5.13
CA VAL A 159 1.52 34.17 -4.94
C VAL A 159 2.11 34.51 -6.30
N HIS A 160 2.47 35.78 -6.53
CA HIS A 160 3.05 36.29 -7.77
C HIS A 160 4.59 36.32 -7.76
N ASP A 161 5.23 36.06 -6.62
CA ASP A 161 6.69 36.01 -6.55
C ASP A 161 7.24 34.74 -7.25
N ARG A 162 7.94 34.93 -8.37
CA ARG A 162 8.52 33.86 -9.20
C ARG A 162 9.46 32.94 -8.39
N GLN A 163 10.23 33.47 -7.45
CA GLN A 163 11.13 32.65 -6.66
C GLN A 163 10.35 31.74 -5.69
N VAL A 164 9.28 32.25 -5.13
CA VAL A 164 8.39 31.46 -4.26
C VAL A 164 7.67 30.38 -5.06
N ILE A 165 7.16 30.72 -6.26
CA ILE A 165 6.52 29.76 -7.18
C ILE A 165 7.53 28.66 -7.54
N ARG A 166 8.71 29.02 -8.04
CA ARG A 166 9.79 28.09 -8.38
C ARG A 166 10.10 27.12 -7.24
N ARG A 167 10.30 27.62 -6.03
CA ARG A 167 10.60 26.81 -4.85
C ARG A 167 9.45 25.84 -4.50
N ARG A 168 8.20 26.28 -4.59
CA ARG A 168 7.02 25.46 -4.28
C ARG A 168 6.82 24.36 -5.30
N LEU A 169 6.95 24.65 -6.60
CA LEU A 169 6.86 23.68 -7.67
C LEU A 169 7.98 22.66 -7.59
N PHE A 170 9.22 23.11 -7.41
CA PHE A 170 10.38 22.21 -7.24
C PHE A 170 10.18 21.27 -6.05
N SER A 171 9.81 21.78 -4.89
CA SER A 171 9.58 20.96 -3.70
C SER A 171 8.45 19.95 -3.89
N MET A 172 7.43 20.29 -4.65
CA MET A 172 6.31 19.38 -4.97
C MET A 172 6.76 18.26 -5.90
N LEU A 173 7.47 18.56 -7.00
CA LEU A 173 7.97 17.57 -7.95
C LEU A 173 9.05 16.68 -7.33
N ALA A 174 9.98 17.25 -6.58
CA ALA A 174 11.02 16.50 -5.88
C ALA A 174 10.44 15.47 -4.89
N ARG A 175 9.38 15.83 -4.13
CA ARG A 175 8.68 14.88 -3.24
C ARG A 175 7.96 13.76 -4.00
N LYS A 176 7.62 13.98 -5.26
CA LYS A 176 7.05 12.95 -6.14
C LYS A 176 8.11 12.08 -6.80
N GLY A 177 9.39 12.44 -6.65
CA GLY A 177 10.53 11.65 -7.07
C GLY A 177 11.14 12.04 -8.42
N TYR A 178 10.68 13.13 -9.04
CA TYR A 178 11.24 13.63 -10.31
C TYR A 178 12.69 14.05 -10.15
N ALA A 179 13.50 13.77 -11.18
CA ALA A 179 14.90 14.18 -11.19
C ALA A 179 15.04 15.71 -11.20
N PRO A 180 16.06 16.29 -10.55
CA PRO A 180 16.23 17.75 -10.50
C PRO A 180 16.22 18.44 -11.85
N GLN A 181 16.83 17.81 -12.87
CA GLN A 181 16.86 18.33 -14.24
C GLN A 181 15.46 18.44 -14.85
N VAL A 182 14.60 17.42 -14.65
CA VAL A 182 13.21 17.45 -15.10
C VAL A 182 12.43 18.55 -14.38
N CYS A 183 12.64 18.67 -13.05
CA CYS A 183 11.99 19.71 -12.26
C CYS A 183 12.34 21.12 -12.76
N ILE A 184 13.63 21.39 -12.99
CA ILE A 184 14.13 22.71 -13.43
C ILE A 184 13.55 23.02 -14.82
N ARG A 185 13.71 22.10 -15.77
CA ARG A 185 13.24 22.28 -17.14
C ARG A 185 11.73 22.60 -17.20
N VAL A 186 10.90 21.81 -16.54
CA VAL A 186 9.44 22.01 -16.48
C VAL A 186 9.07 23.36 -15.87
N ILE A 187 9.77 23.76 -14.80
CA ILE A 187 9.47 25.02 -14.11
C ILE A 187 9.90 26.21 -14.95
N ASP A 188 11.04 26.14 -15.64
CA ASP A 188 11.52 27.22 -16.49
C ASP A 188 10.56 27.44 -17.68
N GLU A 189 10.17 26.37 -18.37
CA GLU A 189 9.18 26.44 -19.47
C GLU A 189 7.83 27.03 -19.02
N LEU A 190 7.32 26.67 -17.84
CA LEU A 190 6.05 27.22 -17.34
C LEU A 190 6.16 28.68 -16.95
N LEU A 191 7.29 29.13 -16.40
CA LEU A 191 7.48 30.52 -16.01
C LEU A 191 7.76 31.44 -17.22
N GLU A 192 8.34 30.90 -18.31
CA GLU A 192 8.54 31.59 -19.57
C GLU A 192 7.22 31.77 -20.34
N SER A 193 6.32 30.77 -20.30
CA SER A 193 5.03 30.85 -20.96
C SER A 193 4.10 31.91 -20.33
N GLU A 194 4.14 32.09 -19.00
CA GLU A 194 3.35 33.16 -18.33
C GLU A 194 3.77 34.57 -18.77
N ASP A 195 5.09 34.80 -18.99
CA ASP A 195 5.58 36.09 -19.43
C ASP A 195 5.10 36.48 -20.85
N CYS A 196 4.78 35.45 -21.70
CA CYS A 196 4.27 35.66 -23.04
C CYS A 196 2.76 35.95 -23.07
N ASP A 197 2.00 35.52 -22.07
CA ASP A 197 0.55 35.71 -22.00
C ASP A 197 0.17 37.09 -21.34
N GLU A 198 1.14 37.77 -20.67
CA GLU A 198 0.95 39.10 -20.06
C GLU A 198 1.31 40.28 -21.00
N LEU A 199 1.78 40.01 -22.22
CA LEU A 199 2.12 41.04 -23.24
C LEU A 199 1.03 41.16 -24.31
#